data_c65595d2b696c64fbac3ada3b5062a19
#
_entry.id   c65595d2b696c64fbac3ada3b5062a19
#
_cell.length_a   1.000
_cell.length_b   1.000
_cell.length_c   1.000
_cell.angle_alpha   90.00
_cell.angle_beta   90.00
_cell.angle_gamma   90.00
#
_symmetry.space_group_name_H-M   'P 1'
#
loop_
_entity.id
_entity.type
_entity.pdbx_description
1 polymer ?
#
loop_
_entity_poly.entity_id
_entity_poly.type
_entity_poly.pdbx_seq_one_letter_code
_entity_poly.pdbx_strand_id
1 'polypeptide(L)'
;MTDDRILTTHIGSLPRTPELLDLLKRRQEGDHVDEDVWHETVVDATETVIRRQADVGLDIVNNGEQPRVSFNWYVANRLSGIGDTREAPLWDDLADYPEYAEDAFHAEGIDLTKQPSVTGPVEYVGEEAAREEIDTFYELLEESDLDFEGTFITAASPGVAAATLVNDYYDSHEEFLSVVGGALKREYELIAETGATLQLDAPDLLTTGHRGFGDRPIEKLKPIVRMHVEALNEATKDIPDEQIRVHTCWGSYEGPHHRDKPLEAVLPEIYELDIGGLSIEEANPRHQHEYRVFREHPLPEDWTLIPGVVDVKTNVVEHPEVVADRLERVADAVDDPTRIVAAPDCGFDTQAGLAMVHPDIAWAKLEALVDGAEVATERLF
;
A
#
# COMPACT_ATOMS: atom_id res chain seq x y z
N MET A 1 6.78 -6.87 -19.53
CA MET A 1 5.32 -6.95 -19.75
C MET A 1 5.09 -7.89 -20.92
N THR A 2 4.05 -8.71 -20.87
CA THR A 2 3.65 -9.58 -21.99
C THR A 2 2.77 -8.76 -22.93
N ASP A 3 3.05 -8.81 -24.23
CA ASP A 3 2.34 -8.01 -25.25
C ASP A 3 0.94 -8.58 -25.59
N ASP A 4 0.47 -9.63 -24.91
CA ASP A 4 -0.70 -10.41 -25.30
C ASP A 4 -1.67 -10.78 -24.17
N ARG A 5 -1.45 -10.28 -22.93
CA ARG A 5 -2.35 -10.49 -21.80
C ARG A 5 -2.21 -9.43 -20.69
N ILE A 6 -3.27 -9.26 -19.90
CA ILE A 6 -3.25 -8.45 -18.67
C ILE A 6 -2.68 -9.31 -17.55
N LEU A 7 -1.59 -8.85 -16.93
CA LEU A 7 -1.02 -9.47 -15.73
C LEU A 7 -1.83 -9.12 -14.50
N THR A 8 -1.72 -9.94 -13.46
CA THR A 8 -2.40 -9.78 -12.18
C THR A 8 -1.42 -9.61 -11.03
N THR A 9 -1.77 -8.77 -10.07
CA THR A 9 -1.00 -8.52 -8.85
C THR A 9 -1.93 -8.20 -7.68
N HIS A 10 -1.34 -7.94 -6.51
CA HIS A 10 -2.04 -7.35 -5.37
C HIS A 10 -1.23 -6.16 -4.80
N ILE A 11 -1.71 -5.54 -3.70
CA ILE A 11 -1.14 -4.28 -3.23
C ILE A 11 -0.24 -4.45 -1.99
N GLY A 12 -0.08 -5.65 -1.46
CA GLY A 12 0.87 -5.90 -0.37
C GLY A 12 0.30 -6.82 0.70
N SER A 13 -0.44 -6.27 1.65
CA SER A 13 -0.92 -7.06 2.79
C SER A 13 -1.99 -8.09 2.41
N LEU A 14 -1.76 -9.32 2.84
CA LEU A 14 -2.66 -10.46 2.69
C LEU A 14 -3.10 -10.99 4.06
N PRO A 15 -4.24 -11.70 4.14
CA PRO A 15 -4.77 -12.20 5.40
C PRO A 15 -3.74 -13.03 6.19
N ARG A 16 -3.62 -12.74 7.48
CA ARG A 16 -2.74 -13.42 8.43
C ARG A 16 -3.45 -14.56 9.14
N THR A 17 -2.66 -15.54 9.61
CA THR A 17 -3.20 -16.61 10.44
C THR A 17 -3.54 -16.10 11.86
N PRO A 18 -4.51 -16.72 12.58
CA PRO A 18 -4.83 -16.33 13.96
C PRO A 18 -3.61 -16.41 14.89
N GLU A 19 -2.73 -17.39 14.68
CA GLU A 19 -1.49 -17.58 15.45
C GLU A 19 -0.53 -16.40 15.27
N LEU A 20 -0.32 -15.96 14.03
CA LEU A 20 0.54 -14.82 13.75
C LEU A 20 -0.06 -13.52 14.28
N LEU A 21 -1.38 -13.32 14.16
CA LEU A 21 -2.07 -12.16 14.70
C LEU A 21 -1.91 -12.05 16.23
N ASP A 22 -1.97 -13.18 16.98
CA ASP A 22 -1.71 -13.17 18.43
C ASP A 22 -0.27 -12.73 18.75
N LEU A 23 0.72 -13.24 18.01
CA LEU A 23 2.12 -12.86 18.22
C LEU A 23 2.39 -11.40 17.86
N LEU A 24 1.82 -10.88 16.76
CA LEU A 24 1.91 -9.49 16.37
C LEU A 24 1.34 -8.56 17.43
N LYS A 25 0.15 -8.88 17.95
CA LYS A 25 -0.51 -8.13 19.01
C LYS A 25 0.33 -8.11 20.28
N ARG A 26 0.82 -9.25 20.72
CA ARG A 26 1.68 -9.35 21.93
C ARG A 26 2.96 -8.55 21.79
N ARG A 27 3.64 -8.62 20.64
CA ARG A 27 4.83 -7.78 20.36
C ARG A 27 4.48 -6.29 20.40
N GLN A 28 3.35 -5.91 19.83
CA GLN A 28 2.87 -4.52 19.82
C GLN A 28 2.56 -4.00 21.25
N GLU A 29 2.05 -4.85 22.13
CA GLU A 29 1.77 -4.53 23.55
C GLU A 29 3.04 -4.54 24.42
N GLY A 30 4.19 -4.95 23.87
CA GLY A 30 5.47 -5.05 24.57
C GLY A 30 5.61 -6.33 25.40
N ASP A 31 4.75 -7.31 25.15
CA ASP A 31 4.85 -8.62 25.78
C ASP A 31 6.04 -9.40 25.22
N HIS A 32 6.62 -10.24 26.08
CA HIS A 32 7.67 -11.13 25.64
C HIS A 32 7.13 -12.22 24.71
N VAL A 33 7.65 -12.28 23.50
CA VAL A 33 7.47 -13.36 22.53
C VAL A 33 8.80 -14.07 22.36
N ASP A 34 8.79 -15.40 22.36
CA ASP A 34 9.98 -16.20 22.08
C ASP A 34 10.39 -16.03 20.62
N GLU A 35 11.65 -15.69 20.36
CA GLU A 35 12.12 -15.35 19.00
C GLU A 35 12.11 -16.56 18.05
N ASP A 36 12.34 -17.77 18.56
CA ASP A 36 12.27 -18.98 17.73
C ASP A 36 10.83 -19.25 17.31
N VAL A 37 9.85 -19.08 18.23
CA VAL A 37 8.42 -19.21 17.92
C VAL A 37 7.96 -18.12 16.96
N TRP A 38 8.44 -16.88 17.14
CA TRP A 38 8.16 -15.79 16.22
C TRP A 38 8.62 -16.10 14.80
N HIS A 39 9.91 -16.44 14.67
CA HIS A 39 10.53 -16.74 13.38
C HIS A 39 9.80 -17.90 12.66
N GLU A 40 9.58 -19.02 13.36
CA GLU A 40 8.88 -20.20 12.83
C GLU A 40 7.47 -19.85 12.34
N THR A 41 6.71 -19.06 13.12
CA THR A 41 5.34 -18.65 12.75
C THR A 41 5.33 -17.69 11.54
N VAL A 42 6.30 -16.76 11.43
CA VAL A 42 6.42 -15.86 10.28
C VAL A 42 6.78 -16.63 9.02
N VAL A 43 7.73 -17.58 9.10
CA VAL A 43 8.11 -18.43 7.98
C VAL A 43 6.91 -19.24 7.48
N ASP A 44 6.20 -19.94 8.36
CA ASP A 44 5.02 -20.74 8.01
C ASP A 44 3.90 -19.89 7.37
N ALA A 45 3.65 -18.70 7.91
CA ALA A 45 2.64 -17.78 7.37
C ALA A 45 3.06 -17.24 5.99
N THR A 46 4.33 -16.90 5.81
CA THR A 46 4.88 -16.41 4.53
C THR A 46 4.83 -17.52 3.47
N GLU A 47 5.23 -18.74 3.81
CA GLU A 47 5.10 -19.89 2.90
C GLU A 47 3.64 -20.12 2.49
N THR A 48 2.73 -20.05 3.45
CA THR A 48 1.29 -20.21 3.20
C THR A 48 0.77 -19.18 2.21
N VAL A 49 1.09 -17.90 2.35
CA VAL A 49 0.59 -16.87 1.42
C VAL A 49 1.25 -16.96 0.05
N ILE A 50 2.53 -17.36 -0.06
CA ILE A 50 3.19 -17.60 -1.35
C ILE A 50 2.43 -18.70 -2.11
N ARG A 51 2.15 -19.84 -1.46
CA ARG A 51 1.41 -20.94 -2.07
C ARG A 51 0.00 -20.55 -2.47
N ARG A 52 -0.71 -19.80 -1.62
CA ARG A 52 -2.07 -19.34 -1.93
C ARG A 52 -2.11 -18.35 -3.10
N GLN A 53 -1.10 -17.48 -3.26
CA GLN A 53 -0.97 -16.61 -4.42
C GLN A 53 -0.82 -17.43 -5.71
N ALA A 54 -0.01 -18.50 -5.69
CA ALA A 54 0.11 -19.43 -6.81
C ALA A 54 -1.19 -20.18 -7.09
N ASP A 55 -1.88 -20.66 -6.05
CA ASP A 55 -3.12 -21.42 -6.17
C ASP A 55 -4.24 -20.60 -6.83
N VAL A 56 -4.31 -19.28 -6.57
CA VAL A 56 -5.28 -18.40 -7.23
C VAL A 56 -4.80 -17.87 -8.58
N GLY A 57 -3.54 -18.10 -8.95
CA GLY A 57 -2.98 -17.74 -10.25
C GLY A 57 -2.49 -16.30 -10.41
N LEU A 58 -2.06 -15.66 -9.32
CA LEU A 58 -1.44 -14.33 -9.41
C LEU A 58 -0.10 -14.37 -10.12
N ASP A 59 0.17 -13.39 -10.99
CA ASP A 59 1.41 -13.28 -11.78
C ASP A 59 2.55 -12.60 -11.01
N ILE A 60 2.25 -11.53 -10.27
CA ILE A 60 3.24 -10.72 -9.56
C ILE A 60 2.91 -10.73 -8.08
N VAL A 61 3.82 -11.22 -7.25
CA VAL A 61 3.58 -11.64 -5.87
C VAL A 61 4.54 -11.01 -4.87
N ASN A 62 4.18 -11.09 -3.57
CA ASN A 62 5.05 -10.68 -2.46
C ASN A 62 4.87 -11.58 -1.22
N ASN A 63 5.50 -11.20 -0.09
CA ASN A 63 5.42 -11.90 1.18
C ASN A 63 4.11 -11.70 1.97
N GLY A 64 3.11 -10.99 1.42
CA GLY A 64 1.85 -10.68 2.09
C GLY A 64 1.98 -9.75 3.30
N GLU A 65 3.12 -9.11 3.52
CA GLU A 65 3.43 -8.27 4.68
C GLU A 65 3.23 -9.01 6.01
N GLN A 66 3.46 -10.32 6.03
CA GLN A 66 3.12 -11.18 7.16
C GLN A 66 3.74 -10.70 8.49
N PRO A 67 5.03 -10.29 8.58
CA PRO A 67 5.65 -9.87 9.84
C PRO A 67 5.28 -8.45 10.30
N ARG A 68 4.49 -7.71 9.52
CA ARG A 68 4.20 -6.28 9.77
C ARG A 68 2.85 -6.10 10.48
N VAL A 69 2.81 -5.22 11.48
CA VAL A 69 1.56 -4.87 12.20
C VAL A 69 0.72 -3.88 11.41
N SER A 70 1.35 -2.80 10.95
CA SER A 70 0.75 -1.71 10.15
C SER A 70 1.85 -0.75 9.70
N PHE A 71 1.53 0.19 8.80
CA PHE A 71 2.49 1.18 8.29
C PHE A 71 3.21 1.97 9.37
N ASN A 72 2.47 2.63 10.25
CA ASN A 72 3.02 3.51 11.26
C ASN A 72 3.92 2.77 12.26
N TRP A 73 3.51 1.59 12.68
CA TRP A 73 4.30 0.78 13.60
C TRP A 73 5.51 0.13 12.91
N TYR A 74 5.34 -0.34 11.69
CA TYR A 74 6.43 -0.86 10.89
C TYR A 74 7.53 0.19 10.72
N VAL A 75 7.19 1.41 10.28
CA VAL A 75 8.15 2.51 10.12
C VAL A 75 8.77 2.92 11.46
N ALA A 76 7.95 3.04 12.52
CA ALA A 76 8.45 3.38 13.84
C ALA A 76 9.49 2.37 14.36
N ASN A 77 9.30 1.07 14.10
CA ASN A 77 10.23 0.01 14.50
C ASN A 77 11.55 0.01 13.68
N ARG A 78 11.56 0.66 12.51
CA ARG A 78 12.74 0.77 11.63
C ARG A 78 13.54 2.05 11.82
N LEU A 79 13.04 3.01 12.62
CA LEU A 79 13.65 4.31 12.83
C LEU A 79 14.06 4.53 14.29
N SER A 80 15.16 5.27 14.50
CA SER A 80 15.53 5.82 15.80
C SER A 80 14.74 7.10 16.11
N GLY A 81 14.89 7.62 17.32
CA GLY A 81 14.26 8.89 17.74
C GLY A 81 12.77 8.77 18.05
N ILE A 82 12.21 7.56 18.05
CA ILE A 82 10.81 7.29 18.35
C ILE A 82 10.59 7.35 19.87
N GLY A 83 9.58 8.10 20.30
CA GLY A 83 9.16 8.27 21.69
C GLY A 83 7.80 7.66 21.97
N ASP A 84 7.14 8.21 23.00
CA ASP A 84 5.80 7.77 23.40
C ASP A 84 4.76 8.05 22.30
N THR A 85 3.64 7.35 22.38
CA THR A 85 2.50 7.58 21.48
C THR A 85 1.77 8.89 21.80
N ARG A 86 1.13 9.44 20.77
CA ARG A 86 0.23 10.60 20.85
C ARG A 86 -1.13 10.22 20.25
N GLU A 87 -2.17 10.94 20.66
CA GLU A 87 -3.47 10.79 20.02
C GLU A 87 -3.40 11.23 18.56
N ALA A 88 -3.88 10.36 17.66
CA ALA A 88 -4.01 10.64 16.26
C ALA A 88 -5.21 11.58 16.01
N PRO A 89 -5.10 12.58 15.12
CA PRO A 89 -6.25 13.36 14.73
C PRO A 89 -7.27 12.48 14.00
N LEU A 90 -8.53 12.63 14.35
CA LEU A 90 -9.63 11.99 13.62
C LEU A 90 -9.66 12.54 12.18
N TRP A 91 -9.94 11.69 11.22
CA TRP A 91 -10.11 12.10 9.83
C TRP A 91 -11.34 12.99 9.68
N ASP A 92 -11.27 14.02 8.85
CA ASP A 92 -12.31 15.05 8.74
C ASP A 92 -13.67 14.50 8.32
N ASP A 93 -13.69 13.47 7.47
CA ASP A 93 -14.92 12.82 7.01
C ASP A 93 -15.57 11.97 8.12
N LEU A 94 -14.78 11.32 8.96
CA LEU A 94 -15.27 10.60 10.15
C LEU A 94 -15.75 11.58 11.21
N ALA A 95 -15.13 12.75 11.34
CA ALA A 95 -15.55 13.79 12.29
C ALA A 95 -16.95 14.33 11.99
N ASP A 96 -17.43 14.23 10.75
CA ASP A 96 -18.81 14.58 10.38
C ASP A 96 -19.86 13.58 10.87
N TYR A 97 -19.42 12.37 11.27
CA TYR A 97 -20.28 11.27 11.74
C TYR A 97 -19.75 10.69 13.07
N PRO A 98 -19.78 11.46 14.19
CA PRO A 98 -19.10 11.09 15.42
C PRO A 98 -19.61 9.78 16.05
N GLU A 99 -20.89 9.47 15.94
CA GLU A 99 -21.46 8.20 16.46
C GLU A 99 -20.89 7.00 15.68
N TYR A 100 -20.78 7.11 14.34
CA TYR A 100 -20.16 6.08 13.51
C TYR A 100 -18.67 5.94 13.80
N ALA A 101 -17.95 7.06 13.96
CA ALA A 101 -16.52 7.05 14.26
C ALA A 101 -16.22 6.36 15.60
N GLU A 102 -17.07 6.59 16.62
CA GLU A 102 -16.94 5.92 17.90
C GLU A 102 -17.08 4.40 17.79
N ASP A 103 -18.07 3.91 17.05
CA ASP A 103 -18.27 2.48 16.80
C ASP A 103 -17.13 1.87 15.97
N ALA A 104 -16.66 2.55 14.92
CA ALA A 104 -15.61 2.08 14.04
C ALA A 104 -14.24 1.95 14.73
N PHE A 105 -13.90 2.86 15.67
CA PHE A 105 -12.63 2.83 16.38
C PHE A 105 -12.64 1.97 17.65
N HIS A 106 -13.79 1.50 18.11
CA HIS A 106 -13.91 0.60 19.27
C HIS A 106 -13.90 -0.89 18.87
N ALA A 107 -13.63 -1.21 17.62
CA ALA A 107 -13.43 -2.59 17.19
C ALA A 107 -12.26 -3.22 17.97
N GLU A 108 -12.41 -4.49 18.35
CA GLU A 108 -11.35 -5.24 19.06
C GLU A 108 -10.11 -5.35 18.15
N GLY A 109 -9.01 -4.70 18.50
CA GLY A 109 -7.79 -4.72 17.71
C GLY A 109 -6.71 -3.77 18.21
N ILE A 110 -5.85 -3.33 17.29
CA ILE A 110 -4.81 -2.34 17.55
C ILE A 110 -5.45 -0.97 17.71
N ASP A 111 -5.02 -0.23 18.74
CA ASP A 111 -5.54 1.12 19.03
C ASP A 111 -5.10 2.12 17.94
N LEU A 112 -6.00 2.38 16.99
CA LEU A 112 -5.81 3.33 15.89
C LEU A 112 -5.87 4.79 16.31
N THR A 113 -6.30 5.06 17.55
CA THR A 113 -6.36 6.42 18.08
C THR A 113 -4.98 6.93 18.49
N LYS A 114 -3.95 6.07 18.47
CA LYS A 114 -2.59 6.43 18.87
C LYS A 114 -1.59 6.25 17.73
N GLN A 115 -0.68 7.21 17.63
CA GLN A 115 0.43 7.21 16.68
C GLN A 115 1.76 7.37 17.44
N PRO A 116 2.85 6.67 16.98
CA PRO A 116 4.20 6.92 17.51
C PRO A 116 4.61 8.37 17.29
N SER A 117 5.38 8.95 18.23
CA SER A 117 5.94 10.29 18.08
C SER A 117 7.44 10.26 17.86
N VAL A 118 7.94 11.25 17.12
CA VAL A 118 9.37 11.50 16.92
C VAL A 118 9.81 12.56 17.93
N THR A 119 10.67 12.17 18.87
CA THR A 119 11.15 13.01 19.99
C THR A 119 12.67 13.19 19.98
N GLY A 120 13.36 12.65 18.96
CA GLY A 120 14.81 12.72 18.81
C GLY A 120 15.24 12.60 17.35
N PRO A 121 16.56 12.60 17.07
CA PRO A 121 17.08 12.47 15.73
C PRO A 121 16.66 11.13 15.10
N VAL A 122 16.19 11.18 13.85
CA VAL A 122 15.77 10.02 13.08
C VAL A 122 16.95 9.50 12.26
N GLU A 123 17.25 8.22 12.42
CA GLU A 123 18.19 7.44 11.62
C GLU A 123 17.55 6.07 11.31
N TYR A 124 17.91 5.46 10.19
CA TYR A 124 17.45 4.11 9.88
C TYR A 124 18.21 3.07 10.70
N VAL A 125 17.50 2.30 11.50
CA VAL A 125 18.07 1.25 12.38
C VAL A 125 17.53 -0.14 12.04
N GLY A 126 16.67 -0.25 11.03
CA GLY A 126 15.92 -1.45 10.67
C GLY A 126 16.60 -2.38 9.66
N GLU A 127 17.89 -2.19 9.33
CA GLU A 127 18.54 -2.93 8.23
C GLU A 127 18.52 -4.45 8.44
N GLU A 128 18.80 -4.95 9.66
CA GLU A 128 18.79 -6.37 9.97
C GLU A 128 17.39 -6.98 9.78
N ALA A 129 16.37 -6.32 10.32
CA ALA A 129 14.98 -6.78 10.19
C ALA A 129 14.44 -6.68 8.75
N ALA A 130 14.92 -5.69 7.95
CA ALA A 130 14.59 -5.61 6.54
C ALA A 130 15.20 -6.77 5.74
N ARG A 131 16.48 -7.06 5.99
CA ARG A 131 17.15 -8.20 5.35
C ARG A 131 16.50 -9.52 5.72
N GLU A 132 16.22 -9.77 7.00
CA GLU A 132 15.55 -10.99 7.45
C GLU A 132 14.20 -11.18 6.73
N GLU A 133 13.39 -10.12 6.63
CA GLU A 133 12.11 -10.20 5.94
C GLU A 133 12.27 -10.49 4.43
N ILE A 134 13.23 -9.86 3.78
CA ILE A 134 13.54 -10.03 2.36
C ILE A 134 14.10 -11.44 2.10
N ASP A 135 15.11 -11.84 2.86
CA ASP A 135 15.80 -13.11 2.71
C ASP A 135 14.82 -14.28 2.92
N THR A 136 13.99 -14.23 3.99
CA THR A 136 12.93 -15.22 4.23
C THR A 136 12.00 -15.39 3.03
N PHE A 137 11.55 -14.29 2.41
CA PHE A 137 10.68 -14.36 1.24
C PHE A 137 11.35 -15.05 0.05
N TYR A 138 12.60 -14.69 -0.25
CA TYR A 138 13.29 -15.26 -1.41
C TYR A 138 13.75 -16.71 -1.19
N GLU A 139 14.17 -17.06 0.03
CA GLU A 139 14.49 -18.45 0.38
C GLU A 139 13.26 -19.35 0.20
N LEU A 140 12.08 -18.92 0.67
CA LEU A 140 10.83 -19.67 0.51
C LEU A 140 10.39 -19.76 -0.96
N LEU A 141 10.59 -18.70 -1.76
CA LEU A 141 10.33 -18.78 -3.20
C LEU A 141 11.23 -19.79 -3.90
N GLU A 142 12.53 -19.78 -3.61
CA GLU A 142 13.49 -20.70 -4.20
C GLU A 142 13.19 -22.16 -3.81
N GLU A 143 12.76 -22.40 -2.56
CA GLU A 143 12.41 -23.74 -2.05
C GLU A 143 11.06 -24.24 -2.58
N SER A 144 10.17 -23.34 -3.02
CA SER A 144 8.79 -23.70 -3.41
C SER A 144 8.64 -24.36 -4.77
N ASP A 145 9.63 -24.26 -5.67
CA ASP A 145 9.54 -24.62 -7.10
C ASP A 145 8.38 -23.89 -7.84
N LEU A 146 7.85 -22.81 -7.29
CA LEU A 146 6.80 -21.99 -7.92
C LEU A 146 7.43 -20.95 -8.86
N ASP A 147 6.76 -20.67 -9.99
CA ASP A 147 7.20 -19.70 -10.98
C ASP A 147 6.19 -18.56 -11.08
N PHE A 148 6.67 -17.33 -11.02
CA PHE A 148 5.87 -16.12 -11.12
C PHE A 148 6.49 -15.17 -12.14
N GLU A 149 5.69 -14.32 -12.78
CA GLU A 149 6.16 -13.32 -13.74
C GLU A 149 7.02 -12.22 -13.07
N GLY A 150 6.81 -12.00 -11.78
CA GLY A 150 7.59 -11.03 -11.01
C GLY A 150 7.32 -11.04 -9.53
N THR A 151 8.17 -10.32 -8.80
CA THR A 151 8.02 -10.08 -7.37
C THR A 151 8.04 -8.59 -7.07
N PHE A 152 7.38 -8.21 -5.99
CA PHE A 152 7.48 -6.87 -5.44
C PHE A 152 7.61 -6.90 -3.93
N ILE A 153 8.20 -5.86 -3.36
CA ILE A 153 8.24 -5.66 -1.91
C ILE A 153 7.75 -4.25 -1.61
N THR A 154 6.88 -4.14 -0.62
CA THR A 154 6.30 -2.87 -0.19
C THR A 154 7.21 -2.12 0.78
N ALA A 155 7.20 -0.80 0.71
CA ALA A 155 7.76 0.09 1.71
C ALA A 155 6.90 1.35 1.86
N ALA A 156 6.95 1.99 3.02
CA ALA A 156 6.25 3.25 3.23
C ALA A 156 6.94 4.39 2.47
N SER A 157 6.19 5.28 1.81
CA SER A 157 6.75 6.52 1.27
C SER A 157 7.24 7.45 2.39
N PRO A 158 8.17 8.39 2.11
CA PRO A 158 8.53 9.42 3.07
C PRO A 158 7.32 10.22 3.55
N GLY A 159 6.37 10.50 2.65
CA GLY A 159 5.17 11.27 2.93
C GLY A 159 4.22 10.55 3.90
N VAL A 160 3.93 9.25 3.69
CA VAL A 160 3.08 8.50 4.62
C VAL A 160 3.76 8.31 5.97
N ALA A 161 5.07 8.09 6.01
CA ALA A 161 5.82 8.00 7.25
C ALA A 161 5.74 9.32 8.05
N ALA A 162 5.97 10.46 7.39
CA ALA A 162 5.85 11.78 8.02
C ALA A 162 4.40 12.17 8.39
N ALA A 163 3.39 11.58 7.75
CA ALA A 163 1.98 11.80 8.05
C ALA A 163 1.46 10.91 9.20
N THR A 164 2.09 9.76 9.44
CA THR A 164 1.67 8.77 10.45
C THR A 164 2.51 8.80 11.72
N LEU A 165 3.63 9.50 11.72
CA LEU A 165 4.45 9.79 12.90
C LEU A 165 4.21 11.23 13.37
N VAL A 166 3.97 11.42 14.65
CA VAL A 166 3.78 12.78 15.21
C VAL A 166 5.14 13.43 15.39
N ASN A 167 5.38 14.55 14.70
CA ASN A 167 6.64 15.29 14.82
C ASN A 167 6.65 16.20 16.05
N ASP A 168 7.35 15.79 17.09
CA ASP A 168 7.61 16.58 18.32
C ASP A 168 9.07 17.08 18.40
N TYR A 169 9.88 16.92 17.36
CA TYR A 169 11.32 17.22 17.40
C TYR A 169 11.80 18.21 16.33
N TYR A 170 11.39 18.07 15.08
CA TYR A 170 11.85 18.92 13.98
C TYR A 170 11.01 20.19 13.86
N ASP A 171 11.64 21.31 13.46
CA ASP A 171 11.02 22.63 13.42
C ASP A 171 9.94 22.79 12.33
N SER A 172 10.00 21.96 11.26
CA SER A 172 9.05 22.03 10.14
C SER A 172 8.71 20.65 9.60
N HIS A 173 7.57 20.55 8.90
CA HIS A 173 7.19 19.33 8.16
C HIS A 173 8.19 19.02 7.03
N GLU A 174 8.70 20.04 6.33
CA GLU A 174 9.67 19.91 5.26
C GLU A 174 10.98 19.28 5.77
N GLU A 175 11.53 19.80 6.88
CA GLU A 175 12.72 19.23 7.51
C GLU A 175 12.47 17.77 7.94
N PHE A 176 11.37 17.50 8.60
CA PHE A 176 11.01 16.16 9.05
C PHE A 176 10.89 15.18 7.89
N LEU A 177 10.15 15.56 6.84
CA LEU A 177 9.96 14.78 5.62
C LEU A 177 11.31 14.44 4.94
N SER A 178 12.19 15.43 4.83
CA SER A 178 13.52 15.23 4.23
C SER A 178 14.39 14.26 5.04
N VAL A 179 14.35 14.34 6.37
CA VAL A 179 15.13 13.45 7.24
C VAL A 179 14.58 12.02 7.19
N VAL A 180 13.26 11.87 7.24
CA VAL A 180 12.61 10.55 7.14
C VAL A 180 12.88 9.91 5.78
N GLY A 181 12.78 10.67 4.68
CA GLY A 181 13.10 10.18 3.34
C GLY A 181 14.56 9.72 3.23
N GLY A 182 15.50 10.53 3.77
CA GLY A 182 16.90 10.15 3.82
C GLY A 182 17.19 8.88 4.64
N ALA A 183 16.44 8.65 5.73
CA ALA A 183 16.55 7.45 6.54
C ALA A 183 15.99 6.22 5.81
N LEU A 184 14.79 6.30 5.23
CA LEU A 184 14.13 5.19 4.53
C LEU A 184 14.82 4.78 3.23
N LYS A 185 15.61 5.67 2.62
CA LYS A 185 16.38 5.38 1.40
C LYS A 185 17.14 4.04 1.50
N ARG A 186 17.74 3.74 2.67
CA ARG A 186 18.48 2.48 2.85
C ARG A 186 17.60 1.25 2.66
N GLU A 187 16.37 1.28 3.13
CA GLU A 187 15.41 0.18 2.93
C GLU A 187 15.02 0.01 1.46
N TYR A 188 14.81 1.13 0.75
CA TYR A 188 14.49 1.11 -0.67
C TYR A 188 15.62 0.50 -1.49
N GLU A 189 16.87 0.85 -1.17
CA GLU A 189 18.07 0.27 -1.80
C GLU A 189 18.16 -1.24 -1.55
N LEU A 190 17.91 -1.71 -0.30
CA LEU A 190 17.92 -3.12 0.03
C LEU A 190 16.89 -3.93 -0.77
N ILE A 191 15.69 -3.38 -0.95
CA ILE A 191 14.66 -4.00 -1.78
C ILE A 191 15.10 -4.03 -3.24
N ALA A 192 15.58 -2.91 -3.77
CA ALA A 192 16.00 -2.81 -5.16
C ALA A 192 17.20 -3.72 -5.51
N GLU A 193 18.12 -3.92 -4.57
CA GLU A 193 19.28 -4.83 -4.71
C GLU A 193 18.85 -6.30 -5.03
N THR A 194 17.64 -6.70 -4.67
CA THR A 194 17.11 -8.05 -4.96
C THR A 194 16.62 -8.24 -6.39
N GLY A 195 16.37 -7.16 -7.12
CA GLY A 195 15.71 -7.15 -8.42
C GLY A 195 14.17 -7.14 -8.35
N ALA A 196 13.57 -7.14 -7.15
CA ALA A 196 12.13 -6.95 -6.98
C ALA A 196 11.69 -5.55 -7.44
N THR A 197 10.43 -5.43 -7.83
CA THR A 197 9.81 -4.10 -7.92
C THR A 197 9.65 -3.52 -6.51
N LEU A 198 10.20 -2.35 -6.28
CA LEU A 198 9.94 -1.56 -5.08
C LEU A 198 8.55 -0.94 -5.20
N GLN A 199 7.59 -1.35 -4.36
CA GLN A 199 6.33 -0.64 -4.23
C GLN A 199 6.40 0.36 -3.08
N LEU A 200 6.18 1.63 -3.37
CA LEU A 200 6.06 2.67 -2.36
C LEU A 200 4.60 3.01 -2.11
N ASP A 201 4.14 2.74 -0.88
CA ASP A 201 2.78 3.08 -0.49
C ASP A 201 2.72 4.53 -0.04
N ALA A 202 2.05 5.34 -0.84
CA ALA A 202 1.99 6.79 -0.73
C ALA A 202 0.53 7.32 -0.68
N PRO A 203 -0.32 6.85 0.26
CA PRO A 203 -1.67 7.39 0.42
C PRO A 203 -1.67 8.88 0.78
N ASP A 204 -0.58 9.40 1.33
CA ASP A 204 -0.38 10.81 1.64
C ASP A 204 -0.58 11.73 0.42
N LEU A 205 -0.32 11.26 -0.80
CA LEU A 205 -0.53 12.03 -2.03
C LEU A 205 -2.02 12.39 -2.26
N LEU A 206 -2.95 11.55 -1.81
CA LEU A 206 -4.40 11.76 -1.93
C LEU A 206 -5.07 12.13 -0.61
N THR A 207 -4.57 11.62 0.55
CA THR A 207 -5.18 11.88 1.86
C THR A 207 -4.78 13.22 2.48
N THR A 208 -3.76 13.92 1.96
CA THR A 208 -3.33 15.26 2.43
C THR A 208 -4.48 16.27 2.47
N GLY A 209 -5.56 16.05 1.71
CA GLY A 209 -6.73 16.92 1.66
C GLY A 209 -7.62 16.90 2.90
N HIS A 210 -7.57 15.84 3.72
CA HIS A 210 -8.45 15.68 4.88
C HIS A 210 -7.80 14.96 6.07
N ARG A 211 -6.50 14.69 6.01
CA ARG A 211 -5.74 14.08 7.10
C ARG A 211 -4.50 14.89 7.42
N GLY A 212 -4.39 15.32 8.68
CA GLY A 212 -3.19 16.00 9.18
C GLY A 212 -3.06 17.48 8.80
N PHE A 213 -3.51 17.89 7.62
CA PHE A 213 -3.46 19.27 7.14
C PHE A 213 -4.81 20.00 7.17
N GLY A 214 -5.88 19.30 7.54
CA GLY A 214 -7.25 19.81 7.62
C GLY A 214 -7.89 20.01 6.24
N ASP A 215 -9.19 20.35 6.22
CA ASP A 215 -9.92 20.62 4.99
C ASP A 215 -9.46 21.95 4.37
N ARG A 216 -8.53 21.87 3.44
CA ARG A 216 -7.93 23.03 2.76
C ARG A 216 -8.37 23.08 1.29
N PRO A 217 -8.46 24.29 0.69
CA PRO A 217 -8.58 24.43 -0.74
C PRO A 217 -7.44 23.75 -1.48
N ILE A 218 -7.73 23.12 -2.61
CA ILE A 218 -6.77 22.36 -3.45
C ILE A 218 -5.48 23.14 -3.72
N GLU A 219 -5.59 24.45 -4.01
CA GLU A 219 -4.43 25.33 -4.27
C GLU A 219 -3.42 25.39 -3.11
N LYS A 220 -3.85 25.04 -1.89
CA LYS A 220 -2.97 24.96 -0.72
C LYS A 220 -2.46 23.55 -0.45
N LEU A 221 -3.08 22.55 -1.06
CA LEU A 221 -2.67 21.13 -0.95
C LEU A 221 -1.60 20.78 -1.98
N LYS A 222 -1.72 21.29 -3.22
CA LYS A 222 -0.74 21.03 -4.28
C LYS A 222 0.72 21.26 -3.88
N PRO A 223 1.11 22.35 -3.20
CA PRO A 223 2.49 22.53 -2.74
C PRO A 223 2.94 21.46 -1.74
N ILE A 224 2.03 20.92 -0.92
CA ILE A 224 2.35 19.86 0.04
C ILE A 224 2.53 18.54 -0.71
N VAL A 225 1.63 18.20 -1.64
CA VAL A 225 1.75 17.00 -2.48
C VAL A 225 3.07 17.04 -3.27
N ARG A 226 3.40 18.19 -3.88
CA ARG A 226 4.68 18.36 -4.59
C ARG A 226 5.89 18.15 -3.69
N MET A 227 5.86 18.66 -2.46
CA MET A 227 6.92 18.43 -1.47
C MET A 227 7.08 16.94 -1.16
N HIS A 228 5.98 16.18 -1.05
CA HIS A 228 6.00 14.74 -0.83
C HIS A 228 6.57 14.00 -2.06
N VAL A 229 6.20 14.40 -3.27
CA VAL A 229 6.75 13.88 -4.53
C VAL A 229 8.26 14.13 -4.61
N GLU A 230 8.71 15.36 -4.36
CA GLU A 230 10.14 15.72 -4.35
C GLU A 230 10.93 14.89 -3.33
N ALA A 231 10.37 14.66 -2.14
CA ALA A 231 11.02 13.84 -1.11
C ALA A 231 11.10 12.36 -1.50
N LEU A 232 10.06 11.83 -2.18
CA LEU A 232 10.06 10.47 -2.71
C LEU A 232 11.12 10.31 -3.80
N ASN A 233 11.13 11.18 -4.82
CA ASN A 233 12.11 11.17 -5.89
C ASN A 233 13.55 11.26 -5.36
N GLU A 234 13.81 12.13 -4.37
CA GLU A 234 15.15 12.24 -3.76
C GLU A 234 15.55 10.95 -3.02
N ALA A 235 14.58 10.28 -2.35
CA ALA A 235 14.86 9.04 -1.62
C ALA A 235 15.10 7.85 -2.58
N THR A 236 14.55 7.87 -3.78
CA THR A 236 14.65 6.78 -4.78
C THR A 236 15.63 7.06 -5.92
N LYS A 237 16.24 8.21 -5.99
CA LYS A 237 17.05 8.71 -7.12
C LYS A 237 18.16 7.79 -7.65
N ASP A 238 18.60 6.82 -6.83
CA ASP A 238 19.64 5.85 -7.17
C ASP A 238 19.06 4.49 -7.62
N ILE A 239 17.72 4.38 -7.73
CA ILE A 239 16.97 3.19 -8.18
C ILE A 239 16.39 3.48 -9.57
N PRO A 240 16.49 2.56 -10.54
CA PRO A 240 15.87 2.75 -11.86
C PRO A 240 14.35 2.95 -11.76
N ASP A 241 13.80 3.92 -12.49
CA ASP A 241 12.37 4.28 -12.46
C ASP A 241 11.49 3.06 -12.79
N GLU A 242 11.88 2.22 -13.74
CA GLU A 242 11.19 1.02 -14.14
C GLU A 242 11.09 -0.06 -13.05
N GLN A 243 11.92 0.05 -12.00
CA GLN A 243 11.89 -0.84 -10.83
C GLN A 243 11.01 -0.30 -9.70
N ILE A 244 10.41 0.88 -9.86
CA ILE A 244 9.60 1.54 -8.84
C ILE A 244 8.14 1.57 -9.30
N ARG A 245 7.23 1.16 -8.41
CA ARG A 245 5.81 1.46 -8.53
C ARG A 245 5.30 2.18 -7.28
N VAL A 246 4.43 3.15 -7.46
CA VAL A 246 3.80 3.87 -6.35
C VAL A 246 2.34 3.46 -6.25
N HIS A 247 1.94 3.01 -5.06
CA HIS A 247 0.53 2.83 -4.73
C HIS A 247 0.01 4.07 -4.00
N THR A 248 -1.05 4.67 -4.51
CA THR A 248 -1.74 5.75 -3.81
C THR A 248 -3.24 5.47 -3.72
N CYS A 249 -3.83 5.84 -2.60
CA CYS A 249 -5.23 5.61 -2.29
C CYS A 249 -5.78 6.71 -1.38
N TRP A 250 -7.09 6.72 -1.18
CA TRP A 250 -7.73 7.64 -0.24
C TRP A 250 -7.84 7.10 1.19
N GLY A 251 -7.15 6.00 1.47
CA GLY A 251 -7.11 5.33 2.76
C GLY A 251 -7.90 4.03 2.79
N SER A 252 -7.29 3.01 3.40
CA SER A 252 -7.89 1.67 3.56
C SER A 252 -8.69 1.61 4.87
N TYR A 253 -9.89 2.17 4.87
CA TYR A 253 -10.83 2.11 5.99
C TYR A 253 -12.27 2.09 5.46
N GLU A 254 -13.17 1.46 6.19
CA GLU A 254 -14.60 1.57 5.93
C GLU A 254 -15.09 2.91 6.47
N GLY A 255 -15.47 3.81 5.59
CA GLY A 255 -15.85 5.14 5.98
C GLY A 255 -16.60 5.90 4.88
N PRO A 256 -17.04 7.14 5.18
CA PRO A 256 -17.89 7.90 4.25
C PRO A 256 -17.14 8.42 3.02
N HIS A 257 -15.83 8.64 3.10
CA HIS A 257 -14.98 9.10 1.99
C HIS A 257 -15.48 10.36 1.24
N HIS A 258 -16.50 11.05 1.76
CA HIS A 258 -17.16 12.17 1.08
C HIS A 258 -16.33 13.45 1.01
N ARG A 259 -15.22 13.52 1.77
CA ARG A 259 -14.28 14.64 1.76
C ARG A 259 -13.03 14.38 0.89
N ASP A 260 -12.91 13.21 0.30
CA ASP A 260 -11.81 12.87 -0.58
C ASP A 260 -11.73 13.86 -1.75
N LYS A 261 -10.51 14.26 -2.06
CA LYS A 261 -10.27 15.14 -3.22
C LYS A 261 -10.18 14.29 -4.49
N PRO A 262 -10.70 14.78 -5.63
CA PRO A 262 -10.61 14.02 -6.89
C PRO A 262 -9.14 13.88 -7.32
N LEU A 263 -8.84 12.74 -7.99
CA LEU A 263 -7.51 12.46 -8.54
C LEU A 263 -7.02 13.59 -9.46
N GLU A 264 -7.88 14.08 -10.36
CA GLU A 264 -7.59 15.17 -11.29
C GLU A 264 -6.95 16.39 -10.60
N ALA A 265 -7.33 16.63 -9.35
CA ALA A 265 -6.87 17.81 -8.62
C ALA A 265 -5.37 17.80 -8.30
N VAL A 266 -4.75 16.62 -8.16
CA VAL A 266 -3.35 16.44 -7.76
C VAL A 266 -2.56 15.58 -8.76
N LEU A 267 -3.19 15.06 -9.80
CA LEU A 267 -2.56 14.23 -10.81
C LEU A 267 -1.36 14.92 -11.50
N PRO A 268 -1.39 16.22 -11.80
CA PRO A 268 -0.21 16.91 -12.36
C PRO A 268 1.02 16.84 -11.44
N GLU A 269 0.83 16.91 -10.12
CA GLU A 269 1.89 16.76 -9.14
C GLU A 269 2.36 15.30 -9.03
N ILE A 270 1.44 14.33 -9.11
CA ILE A 270 1.77 12.88 -9.13
C ILE A 270 2.59 12.52 -10.38
N TYR A 271 2.32 13.16 -11.52
CA TYR A 271 3.08 12.93 -12.75
C TYR A 271 4.52 13.47 -12.71
N GLU A 272 4.90 14.18 -11.64
CA GLU A 272 6.30 14.59 -11.38
C GLU A 272 7.10 13.48 -10.66
N LEU A 273 6.52 12.29 -10.37
CA LEU A 273 7.21 11.14 -9.82
C LEU A 273 8.14 10.48 -10.85
N ASP A 274 9.33 10.07 -10.41
CA ASP A 274 10.30 9.29 -11.19
C ASP A 274 10.03 7.79 -10.94
N ILE A 275 9.08 7.19 -11.68
CA ILE A 275 8.59 5.82 -11.49
C ILE A 275 8.22 5.13 -12.80
N GLY A 276 8.13 3.79 -12.79
CA GLY A 276 7.61 2.98 -13.90
C GLY A 276 6.17 2.53 -13.75
N GLY A 277 5.55 2.66 -12.56
CA GLY A 277 4.18 2.20 -12.34
C GLY A 277 3.39 2.99 -11.31
N LEU A 278 2.11 3.23 -11.59
CA LEU A 278 1.16 3.89 -10.69
C LEU A 278 0.01 2.94 -10.36
N SER A 279 -0.21 2.65 -9.07
CA SER A 279 -1.37 1.90 -8.60
C SER A 279 -2.36 2.83 -7.90
N ILE A 280 -3.65 2.69 -8.24
CA ILE A 280 -4.70 3.57 -7.74
C ILE A 280 -6.04 2.85 -7.55
N GLU A 281 -6.82 3.24 -6.55
CA GLU A 281 -8.17 2.72 -6.29
C GLU A 281 -9.17 3.14 -7.38
N GLU A 282 -9.85 2.16 -8.01
CA GLU A 282 -10.89 2.41 -9.02
C GLU A 282 -12.05 1.40 -8.96
N ALA A 283 -12.13 0.54 -7.92
CA ALA A 283 -13.22 -0.42 -7.76
C ALA A 283 -14.34 0.06 -6.85
N ASN A 284 -14.02 0.78 -5.76
CA ASN A 284 -15.03 1.17 -4.79
C ASN A 284 -16.01 2.24 -5.34
N PRO A 285 -17.23 2.31 -4.81
CA PRO A 285 -18.27 3.20 -5.33
C PRO A 285 -17.92 4.69 -5.32
N ARG A 286 -16.97 5.11 -4.47
CA ARG A 286 -16.56 6.50 -4.36
C ARG A 286 -15.64 6.89 -5.52
N HIS A 287 -14.70 6.01 -5.89
CA HIS A 287 -13.61 6.32 -6.82
C HIS A 287 -13.67 5.61 -8.17
N GLN A 288 -14.63 4.67 -8.39
CA GLN A 288 -14.75 3.92 -9.64
C GLN A 288 -14.94 4.78 -10.92
N HIS A 289 -15.05 6.07 -10.79
CA HIS A 289 -15.18 7.00 -11.91
C HIS A 289 -13.86 7.70 -12.29
N GLU A 290 -12.84 7.60 -11.44
CA GLU A 290 -11.58 8.35 -11.57
C GLU A 290 -10.75 7.92 -12.80
N TYR A 291 -10.90 6.68 -13.32
CA TYR A 291 -10.26 6.24 -14.56
C TYR A 291 -10.45 7.21 -15.73
N ARG A 292 -11.53 8.01 -15.72
CA ARG A 292 -11.85 8.97 -16.79
C ARG A 292 -10.82 10.08 -16.92
N VAL A 293 -10.07 10.34 -15.85
CA VAL A 293 -9.05 11.39 -15.83
C VAL A 293 -7.94 11.10 -16.84
N PHE A 294 -7.63 9.83 -17.11
CA PHE A 294 -6.58 9.43 -18.05
C PHE A 294 -6.92 9.73 -19.51
N ARG A 295 -8.18 10.01 -19.84
CA ARG A 295 -8.58 10.49 -21.18
C ARG A 295 -8.20 11.95 -21.41
N GLU A 296 -8.19 12.77 -20.36
CA GLU A 296 -7.88 14.21 -20.42
C GLU A 296 -6.42 14.48 -20.04
N HIS A 297 -5.86 13.63 -19.19
CA HIS A 297 -4.49 13.66 -18.71
C HIS A 297 -3.84 12.30 -18.99
N PRO A 298 -3.35 12.07 -20.22
CA PRO A 298 -2.77 10.77 -20.60
C PRO A 298 -1.66 10.31 -19.64
N LEU A 299 -1.66 9.01 -19.34
CA LEU A 299 -0.62 8.37 -18.53
C LEU A 299 0.76 8.60 -19.20
N PRO A 300 1.83 8.98 -18.47
CA PRO A 300 3.18 9.11 -19.03
C PRO A 300 3.59 7.85 -19.83
N GLU A 301 4.31 8.02 -20.97
CA GLU A 301 4.53 6.97 -21.96
C GLU A 301 5.20 5.72 -21.37
N ASP A 302 6.12 5.90 -20.42
CA ASP A 302 6.89 4.80 -19.81
C ASP A 302 6.23 4.20 -18.56
N TRP A 303 5.02 4.68 -18.18
CA TRP A 303 4.34 4.18 -16.99
C TRP A 303 3.35 3.05 -17.30
N THR A 304 3.28 2.10 -16.36
CA THR A 304 2.22 1.11 -16.26
C THR A 304 1.17 1.59 -15.27
N LEU A 305 -0.12 1.48 -15.60
CA LEU A 305 -1.21 1.70 -14.66
C LEU A 305 -1.61 0.37 -14.01
N ILE A 306 -1.77 0.39 -12.70
CA ILE A 306 -2.19 -0.76 -11.89
C ILE A 306 -3.52 -0.37 -11.22
N PRO A 307 -4.64 -0.41 -11.98
CA PRO A 307 -5.94 -0.01 -11.45
C PRO A 307 -6.46 -1.02 -10.44
N GLY A 308 -7.03 -0.53 -9.34
CA GLY A 308 -7.84 -1.33 -8.46
C GLY A 308 -9.16 -1.69 -9.14
N VAL A 309 -9.38 -2.98 -9.37
CA VAL A 309 -10.61 -3.49 -10.01
C VAL A 309 -11.41 -4.43 -9.11
N VAL A 310 -10.94 -4.61 -7.88
CA VAL A 310 -11.58 -5.37 -6.80
C VAL A 310 -11.59 -4.52 -5.53
N ASP A 311 -12.77 -4.30 -4.95
CA ASP A 311 -12.96 -3.51 -3.73
C ASP A 311 -12.52 -4.31 -2.48
N VAL A 312 -11.69 -3.72 -1.63
CA VAL A 312 -11.17 -4.34 -0.39
C VAL A 312 -11.92 -3.88 0.87
N LYS A 313 -12.99 -3.10 0.72
CA LYS A 313 -13.78 -2.54 1.84
C LYS A 313 -15.11 -3.28 2.06
N THR A 314 -15.45 -4.27 1.21
CA THR A 314 -16.69 -5.05 1.30
C THR A 314 -16.45 -6.56 1.17
N ASN A 315 -17.33 -7.36 1.79
CA ASN A 315 -17.29 -8.82 1.68
C ASN A 315 -18.05 -9.36 0.44
N VAL A 316 -18.33 -8.52 -0.54
CA VAL A 316 -18.91 -8.94 -1.81
C VAL A 316 -17.79 -9.42 -2.74
N VAL A 317 -17.83 -10.68 -3.17
CA VAL A 317 -16.93 -11.19 -4.21
C VAL A 317 -17.43 -10.69 -5.56
N GLU A 318 -16.60 -9.99 -6.29
CA GLU A 318 -16.92 -9.50 -7.63
C GLU A 318 -17.13 -10.65 -8.60
N HIS A 319 -18.07 -10.48 -9.54
CA HIS A 319 -18.17 -11.39 -10.67
C HIS A 319 -17.04 -11.11 -11.66
N PRO A 320 -16.37 -12.12 -12.26
CA PRO A 320 -15.28 -11.91 -13.23
C PRO A 320 -15.66 -10.95 -14.37
N GLU A 321 -16.89 -11.00 -14.88
CA GLU A 321 -17.40 -10.06 -15.89
C GLU A 321 -17.37 -8.59 -15.43
N VAL A 322 -17.59 -8.33 -14.14
CA VAL A 322 -17.52 -6.96 -13.58
C VAL A 322 -16.07 -6.48 -13.50
N VAL A 323 -15.15 -7.37 -13.15
CA VAL A 323 -13.71 -7.10 -13.16
C VAL A 323 -13.26 -6.80 -14.59
N ALA A 324 -13.63 -7.64 -15.56
CA ALA A 324 -13.34 -7.44 -16.98
C ALA A 324 -13.88 -6.10 -17.50
N ASP A 325 -15.14 -5.77 -17.22
CA ASP A 325 -15.74 -4.49 -17.61
C ASP A 325 -15.00 -3.26 -17.01
N ARG A 326 -14.43 -3.41 -15.79
CA ARG A 326 -13.59 -2.36 -15.17
C ARG A 326 -12.26 -2.22 -15.90
N LEU A 327 -11.58 -3.34 -16.22
CA LEU A 327 -10.32 -3.36 -16.98
C LEU A 327 -10.49 -2.78 -18.38
N GLU A 328 -11.55 -3.16 -19.11
CA GLU A 328 -11.84 -2.61 -20.45
C GLU A 328 -12.02 -1.09 -20.42
N ARG A 329 -12.73 -0.56 -19.40
CA ARG A 329 -12.92 0.90 -19.25
C ARG A 329 -11.63 1.65 -18.98
N VAL A 330 -10.72 1.06 -18.20
CA VAL A 330 -9.41 1.63 -17.93
C VAL A 330 -8.53 1.53 -19.17
N ALA A 331 -8.52 0.39 -19.86
CA ALA A 331 -7.78 0.19 -21.10
C ALA A 331 -8.19 1.21 -22.18
N ASP A 332 -9.51 1.45 -22.35
CA ASP A 332 -10.03 2.49 -23.24
C ASP A 332 -9.62 3.91 -22.83
N ALA A 333 -9.48 4.18 -21.52
CA ALA A 333 -9.06 5.47 -21.04
C ALA A 333 -7.55 5.74 -21.21
N VAL A 334 -6.72 4.70 -21.07
CA VAL A 334 -5.26 4.74 -21.25
C VAL A 334 -4.88 4.64 -22.73
N ASP A 335 -5.78 4.12 -23.59
CA ASP A 335 -5.60 3.86 -25.05
C ASP A 335 -4.51 2.81 -25.34
N ASP A 336 -4.17 1.96 -24.35
CA ASP A 336 -3.19 0.88 -24.51
C ASP A 336 -3.37 -0.22 -23.44
N PRO A 337 -3.97 -1.38 -23.77
CA PRO A 337 -4.17 -2.46 -22.81
C PRO A 337 -2.86 -3.12 -22.33
N THR A 338 -1.75 -3.00 -23.09
CA THR A 338 -0.46 -3.59 -22.71
C THR A 338 0.19 -2.88 -21.50
N ARG A 339 -0.32 -1.71 -21.15
CA ARG A 339 0.16 -0.87 -20.04
C ARG A 339 -0.67 -1.03 -18.76
N ILE A 340 -1.48 -2.11 -18.66
CA ILE A 340 -2.36 -2.35 -17.52
C ILE A 340 -1.96 -3.64 -16.80
N VAL A 341 -1.93 -3.57 -15.47
CA VAL A 341 -1.81 -4.73 -14.57
C VAL A 341 -2.97 -4.72 -13.59
N ALA A 342 -3.78 -5.77 -13.57
CA ALA A 342 -4.96 -5.84 -12.71
C ALA A 342 -4.59 -6.03 -11.24
N ALA A 343 -5.24 -5.26 -10.33
CA ALA A 343 -5.02 -5.35 -8.89
C ALA A 343 -6.31 -5.09 -8.10
N PRO A 344 -6.37 -5.42 -6.79
CA PRO A 344 -7.37 -4.87 -5.89
C PRO A 344 -7.08 -3.38 -5.57
N ASP A 345 -8.06 -2.68 -5.00
CA ASP A 345 -7.97 -1.26 -4.63
C ASP A 345 -6.83 -0.97 -3.63
N CYS A 346 -6.57 -1.88 -2.71
CA CYS A 346 -5.56 -1.76 -1.65
C CYS A 346 -5.18 -3.15 -1.10
N GLY A 347 -4.37 -3.20 -0.04
CA GLY A 347 -4.12 -4.43 0.72
C GLY A 347 -5.36 -4.90 1.48
N PHE A 348 -5.48 -6.21 1.70
CA PHE A 348 -6.62 -6.81 2.40
C PHE A 348 -6.51 -6.80 3.93
N ASP A 349 -5.29 -6.68 4.47
CA ASP A 349 -5.03 -6.71 5.92
C ASP A 349 -3.95 -5.68 6.29
N THR A 350 -4.20 -4.41 5.90
CA THR A 350 -3.27 -3.27 6.08
C THR A 350 -2.97 -2.96 7.55
N GLN A 351 -3.84 -3.40 8.44
CA GLN A 351 -3.68 -3.32 9.88
C GLN A 351 -4.02 -4.67 10.49
N ALA A 352 -3.02 -5.35 11.01
CA ALA A 352 -3.15 -6.71 11.50
C ALA A 352 -4.29 -6.86 12.52
N GLY A 353 -5.25 -7.73 12.21
CA GLY A 353 -6.41 -8.00 13.04
C GLY A 353 -7.59 -7.02 12.90
N LEU A 354 -7.51 -6.05 11.96
CA LEU A 354 -8.59 -5.11 11.65
C LEU A 354 -9.03 -5.20 10.19
N ALA A 355 -8.90 -6.38 9.59
CA ALA A 355 -9.30 -6.61 8.21
C ALA A 355 -10.81 -6.40 8.02
N MET A 356 -11.20 -5.57 7.03
CA MET A 356 -12.60 -5.33 6.66
C MET A 356 -13.22 -6.53 5.92
N VAL A 357 -12.38 -7.31 5.25
CA VAL A 357 -12.78 -8.48 4.46
C VAL A 357 -12.34 -9.74 5.17
N HIS A 358 -13.29 -10.71 5.31
CA HIS A 358 -12.98 -12.01 5.88
C HIS A 358 -11.84 -12.69 5.07
N PRO A 359 -10.86 -13.35 5.73
CA PRO A 359 -9.72 -13.98 5.07
C PRO A 359 -10.06 -14.85 3.86
N ASP A 360 -11.03 -15.76 3.98
CA ASP A 360 -11.41 -16.63 2.87
C ASP A 360 -12.10 -15.87 1.72
N ILE A 361 -12.80 -14.77 2.04
CA ILE A 361 -13.40 -13.90 1.03
C ILE A 361 -12.34 -13.11 0.30
N ALA A 362 -11.28 -12.65 0.97
CA ALA A 362 -10.16 -11.96 0.34
C ALA A 362 -9.52 -12.84 -0.76
N TRP A 363 -9.32 -14.12 -0.48
CA TRP A 363 -8.79 -15.07 -1.48
C TRP A 363 -9.77 -15.33 -2.63
N ALA A 364 -11.06 -15.47 -2.34
CA ALA A 364 -12.09 -15.60 -3.39
C ALA A 364 -12.17 -14.33 -4.28
N LYS A 365 -11.90 -13.15 -3.73
CA LYS A 365 -11.83 -11.89 -4.50
C LYS A 365 -10.60 -11.85 -5.38
N LEU A 366 -9.45 -12.38 -4.94
CA LEU A 366 -8.24 -12.51 -5.76
C LEU A 366 -8.44 -13.56 -6.88
N GLU A 367 -9.15 -14.67 -6.63
CA GLU A 367 -9.54 -15.61 -7.68
C GLU A 367 -10.44 -14.92 -8.73
N ALA A 368 -11.43 -14.14 -8.30
CA ALA A 368 -12.28 -13.38 -9.21
C ALA A 368 -11.52 -12.28 -9.97
N LEU A 369 -10.44 -11.71 -9.40
CA LEU A 369 -9.53 -10.80 -10.09
C LEU A 369 -8.84 -11.50 -11.26
N VAL A 370 -8.26 -12.67 -11.02
CA VAL A 370 -7.55 -13.46 -12.03
C VAL A 370 -8.50 -13.88 -13.15
N ASP A 371 -9.65 -14.50 -12.80
CA ASP A 371 -10.68 -14.87 -13.76
C ASP A 371 -11.14 -13.68 -14.62
N GLY A 372 -11.30 -12.52 -14.00
CA GLY A 372 -11.71 -11.29 -14.69
C GLY A 372 -10.64 -10.71 -15.60
N ALA A 373 -9.37 -10.84 -15.24
CA ALA A 373 -8.24 -10.44 -16.07
C ALA A 373 -8.10 -11.36 -17.31
N GLU A 374 -8.38 -12.67 -17.16
CA GLU A 374 -8.44 -13.60 -18.28
C GLU A 374 -9.56 -13.22 -19.27
N VAL A 375 -10.77 -12.95 -18.76
CA VAL A 375 -11.91 -12.49 -19.58
C VAL A 375 -11.58 -11.18 -20.29
N ALA A 376 -10.97 -10.21 -19.61
CA ALA A 376 -10.55 -8.95 -20.22
C ALA A 376 -9.47 -9.16 -21.30
N THR A 377 -8.52 -10.05 -21.05
CA THR A 377 -7.49 -10.42 -22.03
C THR A 377 -8.10 -10.95 -23.33
N GLU A 378 -9.04 -11.90 -23.25
CA GLU A 378 -9.73 -12.44 -24.43
C GLU A 378 -10.48 -11.37 -25.25
N ARG A 379 -10.86 -10.23 -24.63
CA ARG A 379 -11.60 -9.15 -25.28
C ARG A 379 -10.73 -8.06 -25.86
N LEU A 380 -9.55 -7.85 -25.27
CA LEU A 380 -8.67 -6.73 -25.60
C LEU A 380 -7.52 -7.11 -26.52
N PHE A 381 -7.13 -8.40 -26.55
CA PHE A 381 -6.06 -8.95 -27.38
C PHE A 381 -6.59 -10.02 -28.36
#